data_07b1b07637f4ce89e748ea5b5503b95a
#
_entry.id   07b1b07637f4ce89e748ea5b5503b95a
#
_cell.length_a   1.000
_cell.length_b   1.000
_cell.length_c   1.000
_cell.angle_alpha   90.00
_cell.angle_beta   90.00
_cell.angle_gamma   90.00
#
_symmetry.space_group_name_H-M   'P 1'
#
loop_
_entity.id
_entity.type
_entity.pdbx_description
1 polymer ?
#
loop_
_entity_poly.entity_id
_entity_poly.type
_entity_poly.pdbx_seq_one_letter_code
_entity_poly.pdbx_strand_id
1 'polypeptide(L)'
;MVELDWDALSEFVDGMWDDSALPDLYRFIEIPALSPAFDADWNANGHLDATIDLFTAWLATVPLEGLSVNVHQLAGLTPLILCKVEGTAPGEVLFYSHLDKQPEFTGWSEGKGPWKPVREGDWLFGRGSVDDGYGGYAGIISVLALQQQGIPHPTCRFIIETCEESGSPDLPAYLAECKDDLGTPDLVIVLDSGMGDYERLWITESLRGLIGGTLSVAVSAEGVHSGMASGVMPSSFRIARQLLSRLEDEDTGALKPDWLHIDISDELRADSQRICDVLGQALIDDFPFLDGVEAQSTDLVEALLAQNWRPTLSITGAGGMPALEQAGNVLRTH
;
A
#
# COMPACT_ATOMS: atom_id res chain seq x y z
N MET A 1 -20.79 -29.93 14.85
CA MET A 1 -19.82 -28.89 14.44
C MET A 1 -18.58 -29.14 15.31
N VAL A 2 -17.41 -29.19 14.71
CA VAL A 2 -16.16 -29.18 15.48
C VAL A 2 -16.07 -27.77 16.07
N GLU A 3 -15.88 -27.66 17.38
CA GLU A 3 -15.70 -26.37 18.06
C GLU A 3 -14.25 -25.96 17.92
N LEU A 4 -14.00 -24.68 17.68
CA LEU A 4 -12.67 -24.14 17.48
C LEU A 4 -11.97 -24.03 18.83
N ASP A 5 -10.82 -24.67 18.96
CA ASP A 5 -9.94 -24.50 20.11
C ASP A 5 -9.02 -23.30 19.87
N TRP A 6 -9.37 -22.17 20.49
CA TRP A 6 -8.65 -20.91 20.27
C TRP A 6 -7.24 -20.92 20.82
N ASP A 7 -6.99 -21.59 21.94
CA ASP A 7 -5.66 -21.67 22.55
C ASP A 7 -4.73 -22.50 21.66
N ALA A 8 -5.19 -23.67 21.19
CA ALA A 8 -4.45 -24.51 20.26
C ALA A 8 -4.24 -23.84 18.90
N LEU A 9 -5.22 -23.04 18.43
CA LEU A 9 -5.11 -22.27 17.19
C LEU A 9 -4.00 -21.22 17.30
N SER A 10 -4.02 -20.44 18.38
CA SER A 10 -3.01 -19.40 18.63
C SER A 10 -1.60 -19.99 18.71
N GLU A 11 -1.41 -21.04 19.52
CA GLU A 11 -0.12 -21.72 19.64
C GLU A 11 0.40 -22.24 18.28
N PHE A 12 -0.50 -22.82 17.48
CA PHE A 12 -0.14 -23.30 16.15
C PHE A 12 0.25 -22.17 15.21
N VAL A 13 -0.53 -21.07 15.17
CA VAL A 13 -0.28 -19.91 14.29
C VAL A 13 1.02 -19.24 14.69
N ASP A 14 1.26 -19.01 15.98
CA ASP A 14 2.49 -18.43 16.51
C ASP A 14 3.72 -19.28 16.13
N GLY A 15 3.61 -20.60 16.28
CA GLY A 15 4.69 -21.53 15.88
C GLY A 15 4.96 -21.50 14.37
N MET A 16 3.92 -21.54 13.54
CA MET A 16 4.05 -21.45 12.08
C MET A 16 4.64 -20.10 11.64
N TRP A 17 4.25 -19.04 12.34
CA TRP A 17 4.78 -17.71 12.04
C TRP A 17 6.26 -17.61 12.40
N ASP A 18 6.63 -17.88 13.63
CA ASP A 18 8.01 -17.71 14.12
C ASP A 18 9.01 -18.71 13.47
N ASP A 19 8.60 -19.97 13.27
CA ASP A 19 9.51 -21.01 12.80
C ASP A 19 9.55 -21.17 11.29
N SER A 20 8.53 -20.69 10.56
CA SER A 20 8.39 -20.92 9.11
C SER A 20 8.26 -19.63 8.32
N ALA A 21 7.20 -18.81 8.54
CA ALA A 21 6.94 -17.64 7.73
C ALA A 21 7.94 -16.50 7.98
N LEU A 22 8.24 -16.20 9.22
CA LEU A 22 9.11 -15.07 9.58
C LEU A 22 10.56 -15.22 9.07
N PRO A 23 11.22 -16.38 9.11
CA PRO A 23 12.52 -16.57 8.48
C PRO A 23 12.51 -16.33 6.97
N ASP A 24 11.40 -16.66 6.30
CA ASP A 24 11.25 -16.46 4.87
C ASP A 24 10.96 -14.99 4.56
N LEU A 25 10.13 -14.34 5.37
CA LEU A 25 9.86 -12.90 5.29
C LEU A 25 11.15 -12.07 5.48
N TYR A 26 12.10 -12.51 6.30
CA TYR A 26 13.42 -11.86 6.39
C TYR A 26 14.14 -11.89 5.05
N ARG A 27 14.18 -13.05 4.38
CA ARG A 27 14.79 -13.16 3.06
C ARG A 27 14.06 -12.34 2.01
N PHE A 28 12.73 -12.29 2.10
CA PHE A 28 11.92 -11.44 1.24
C PHE A 28 12.29 -9.96 1.39
N ILE A 29 12.44 -9.45 2.63
CA ILE A 29 12.84 -8.06 2.88
C ILE A 29 14.20 -7.74 2.22
N GLU A 30 15.15 -8.67 2.21
CA GLU A 30 16.48 -8.49 1.63
C GLU A 30 16.48 -8.36 0.09
N ILE A 31 15.41 -8.81 -0.59
CA ILE A 31 15.28 -8.69 -2.03
C ILE A 31 14.77 -7.30 -2.39
N PRO A 32 15.51 -6.47 -3.15
CA PRO A 32 15.07 -5.13 -3.56
C PRO A 32 14.12 -5.21 -4.77
N ALA A 33 13.00 -5.89 -4.61
CA ALA A 33 12.00 -6.16 -5.64
C ALA A 33 11.11 -4.92 -5.88
N LEU A 34 11.69 -3.86 -6.44
CA LEU A 34 10.95 -2.65 -6.78
C LEU A 34 9.89 -2.93 -7.83
N SER A 35 8.73 -2.30 -7.66
CA SER A 35 7.67 -2.31 -8.66
C SER A 35 8.13 -1.70 -9.99
N PRO A 36 7.60 -2.14 -11.14
CA PRO A 36 8.03 -1.68 -12.47
C PRO A 36 8.03 -0.17 -12.69
N ALA A 37 7.13 0.58 -12.04
CA ALA A 37 7.13 2.04 -12.12
C ALA A 37 8.42 2.68 -11.55
N PHE A 38 9.13 1.97 -10.69
CA PHE A 38 10.33 2.44 -9.99
C PHE A 38 11.61 1.75 -10.46
N ASP A 39 11.50 0.66 -11.24
CA ASP A 39 12.63 -0.07 -11.82
C ASP A 39 12.36 -0.40 -13.29
N ALA A 40 12.86 0.45 -14.20
CA ALA A 40 12.70 0.24 -15.63
C ALA A 40 13.37 -1.06 -16.14
N ASP A 41 14.34 -1.59 -15.41
CA ASP A 41 15.10 -2.79 -15.73
C ASP A 41 14.61 -4.02 -14.91
N TRP A 42 13.45 -3.96 -14.29
CA TRP A 42 12.89 -4.97 -13.38
C TRP A 42 13.04 -6.41 -13.91
N ASN A 43 12.76 -6.61 -15.18
CA ASN A 43 12.84 -7.93 -15.83
C ASN A 43 14.31 -8.42 -15.98
N ALA A 44 15.25 -7.52 -16.24
CA ALA A 44 16.67 -7.84 -16.33
C ALA A 44 17.30 -8.07 -14.95
N ASN A 45 16.82 -7.33 -13.94
CA ASN A 45 17.30 -7.45 -12.56
C ASN A 45 16.83 -8.75 -11.89
N GLY A 46 15.67 -9.30 -12.29
CA GLY A 46 15.16 -10.59 -11.80
C GLY A 46 14.75 -10.59 -10.32
N HIS A 47 14.57 -9.42 -9.69
CA HIS A 47 14.20 -9.34 -8.27
C HIS A 47 12.75 -9.76 -8.02
N LEU A 48 11.84 -9.46 -8.96
CA LEU A 48 10.46 -9.93 -8.88
C LEU A 48 10.38 -11.45 -9.01
N ASP A 49 11.12 -12.04 -9.95
CA ASP A 49 11.22 -13.50 -10.09
C ASP A 49 11.79 -14.14 -8.82
N ALA A 50 12.78 -13.50 -8.18
CA ALA A 50 13.36 -14.00 -6.94
C ALA A 50 12.34 -14.01 -5.77
N THR A 51 11.41 -13.07 -5.70
CA THR A 51 10.32 -13.11 -4.70
C THR A 51 9.32 -14.22 -4.99
N ILE A 52 8.98 -14.46 -6.26
CA ILE A 52 8.14 -15.59 -6.70
C ILE A 52 8.78 -16.91 -6.31
N ASP A 53 10.07 -17.10 -6.64
CA ASP A 53 10.82 -18.31 -6.32
C ASP A 53 10.89 -18.55 -4.80
N LEU A 54 11.15 -17.50 -4.03
CA LEU A 54 11.20 -17.57 -2.58
C LEU A 54 9.85 -18.04 -2.00
N PHE A 55 8.77 -17.36 -2.35
CA PHE A 55 7.46 -17.66 -1.81
C PHE A 55 6.94 -19.03 -2.25
N THR A 56 7.16 -19.41 -3.51
CA THR A 56 6.77 -20.75 -4.01
C THR A 56 7.58 -21.87 -3.38
N ALA A 57 8.88 -21.63 -3.09
CA ALA A 57 9.71 -22.58 -2.36
C ALA A 57 9.21 -22.77 -0.92
N TRP A 58 8.78 -21.70 -0.25
CA TRP A 58 8.16 -21.79 1.06
C TRP A 58 6.83 -22.58 0.99
N LEU A 59 5.94 -22.27 0.03
CA LEU A 59 4.68 -23.00 -0.16
C LEU A 59 4.89 -24.51 -0.30
N ALA A 60 5.96 -24.94 -0.96
CA ALA A 60 6.29 -26.35 -1.12
C ALA A 60 6.66 -27.06 0.19
N THR A 61 6.97 -26.30 1.26
CA THR A 61 7.26 -26.84 2.60
C THR A 61 6.03 -26.90 3.52
N VAL A 62 4.96 -26.17 3.18
CA VAL A 62 3.74 -26.08 4.00
C VAL A 62 2.90 -27.34 3.81
N PRO A 63 2.53 -28.04 4.90
CA PRO A 63 1.74 -29.28 4.80
C PRO A 63 0.24 -29.00 4.61
N LEU A 64 -0.12 -28.17 3.63
CA LEU A 64 -1.48 -27.76 3.34
C LEU A 64 -2.14 -28.74 2.34
N GLU A 65 -3.17 -29.45 2.80
CA GLU A 65 -3.88 -30.41 1.96
C GLU A 65 -4.69 -29.73 0.86
N GLY A 66 -4.64 -30.29 -0.34
CA GLY A 66 -5.39 -29.76 -1.49
C GLY A 66 -4.81 -28.51 -2.12
N LEU A 67 -3.56 -28.11 -1.74
CA LEU A 67 -2.87 -26.96 -2.34
C LEU A 67 -2.41 -27.28 -3.75
N SER A 68 -2.75 -26.40 -4.68
CA SER A 68 -2.13 -26.30 -6.02
C SER A 68 -1.57 -24.90 -6.23
N VAL A 69 -0.41 -24.81 -6.85
CA VAL A 69 0.32 -23.56 -7.09
C VAL A 69 0.67 -23.46 -8.58
N ASN A 70 0.30 -22.34 -9.19
CA ASN A 70 0.62 -22.04 -10.58
C ASN A 70 1.27 -20.65 -10.65
N VAL A 71 2.45 -20.61 -11.27
CA VAL A 71 3.10 -19.33 -11.62
C VAL A 71 2.75 -18.99 -13.05
N HIS A 72 2.18 -17.82 -13.26
CA HIS A 72 1.81 -17.29 -14.57
C HIS A 72 2.77 -16.19 -14.98
N GLN A 73 3.21 -16.22 -16.24
CA GLN A 73 4.07 -15.21 -16.84
C GLN A 73 3.56 -14.90 -18.24
N LEU A 74 2.76 -13.85 -18.37
CA LEU A 74 2.36 -13.34 -19.67
C LEU A 74 3.50 -12.53 -20.31
N ALA A 75 3.61 -12.58 -21.63
CA ALA A 75 4.72 -11.93 -22.34
C ALA A 75 4.78 -10.42 -22.09
N GLY A 76 5.88 -9.96 -21.49
CA GLY A 76 6.13 -8.54 -21.20
C GLY A 76 5.45 -8.03 -19.94
N LEU A 77 4.74 -8.89 -19.19
CA LEU A 77 4.11 -8.56 -17.93
C LEU A 77 4.89 -9.17 -16.75
N THR A 78 4.67 -8.64 -15.56
CA THR A 78 5.27 -9.14 -14.33
C THR A 78 4.71 -10.51 -13.94
N PRO A 79 5.46 -11.38 -13.23
CA PRO A 79 4.96 -12.69 -12.82
C PRO A 79 3.85 -12.60 -11.78
N LEU A 80 2.97 -13.61 -11.76
CA LEU A 80 1.85 -13.72 -10.84
C LEU A 80 1.72 -15.16 -10.34
N ILE A 81 1.44 -15.34 -9.05
CA ILE A 81 1.13 -16.66 -8.47
C ILE A 81 -0.39 -16.77 -8.29
N LEU A 82 -0.93 -17.90 -8.78
CA LEU A 82 -2.28 -18.35 -8.39
C LEU A 82 -2.15 -19.62 -7.57
N CYS A 83 -2.72 -19.57 -6.35
CA CYS A 83 -2.84 -20.78 -5.53
C CYS A 83 -4.33 -21.12 -5.37
N LYS A 84 -4.58 -22.40 -5.20
CA LYS A 84 -5.91 -22.93 -4.84
C LYS A 84 -5.75 -23.98 -3.78
N VAL A 85 -6.58 -23.90 -2.74
CA VAL A 85 -6.72 -24.91 -1.69
C VAL A 85 -8.14 -25.43 -1.75
N GLU A 86 -8.30 -26.67 -2.13
CA GLU A 86 -9.62 -27.31 -2.20
C GLU A 86 -10.23 -27.41 -0.81
N GLY A 87 -11.45 -26.89 -0.66
CA GLY A 87 -12.22 -26.95 0.58
C GLY A 87 -13.38 -27.91 0.51
N THR A 88 -13.94 -28.25 1.68
CA THR A 88 -15.12 -29.14 1.80
C THR A 88 -16.37 -28.42 2.27
N ALA A 89 -16.24 -27.20 2.78
CA ALA A 89 -17.37 -26.34 3.10
C ALA A 89 -17.87 -25.62 1.83
N PRO A 90 -19.15 -25.21 1.78
CA PRO A 90 -19.67 -24.43 0.66
C PRO A 90 -19.05 -23.05 0.62
N GLY A 91 -19.00 -22.48 -0.59
CA GLY A 91 -18.48 -21.13 -0.85
C GLY A 91 -17.04 -21.11 -1.35
N GLU A 92 -16.61 -19.93 -1.79
CA GLU A 92 -15.25 -19.65 -2.25
C GLU A 92 -14.74 -18.35 -1.61
N VAL A 93 -13.48 -18.37 -1.18
CA VAL A 93 -12.78 -17.19 -0.63
C VAL A 93 -11.57 -16.90 -1.50
N LEU A 94 -11.37 -15.64 -1.85
CA LEU A 94 -10.20 -15.16 -2.56
C LEU A 94 -9.35 -14.31 -1.63
N PHE A 95 -8.08 -14.68 -1.48
CA PHE A 95 -7.07 -13.86 -0.83
C PHE A 95 -6.26 -13.12 -1.90
N TYR A 96 -5.95 -11.88 -1.62
CA TYR A 96 -5.10 -11.05 -2.47
C TYR A 96 -3.92 -10.52 -1.67
N SER A 97 -2.74 -10.55 -2.28
CA SER A 97 -1.51 -9.92 -1.77
C SER A 97 -0.54 -9.61 -2.91
N HIS A 98 0.57 -8.89 -2.61
CA HIS A 98 1.59 -8.60 -3.59
C HIS A 98 3.02 -8.78 -3.03
N LEU A 99 4.01 -8.90 -3.93
CA LEU A 99 5.42 -9.13 -3.57
C LEU A 99 6.37 -8.07 -4.13
N ASP A 100 5.89 -7.11 -4.91
CA ASP A 100 6.65 -5.94 -5.30
C ASP A 100 6.65 -4.87 -4.20
N LYS A 101 7.49 -3.87 -4.32
CA LYS A 101 7.79 -2.93 -3.25
C LYS A 101 7.95 -1.51 -3.73
N GLN A 102 7.62 -0.56 -2.85
CA GLN A 102 7.99 0.85 -2.98
C GLN A 102 9.51 1.06 -2.90
N PRO A 103 10.03 2.18 -3.43
CA PRO A 103 11.45 2.56 -3.29
C PRO A 103 11.94 2.65 -1.84
N GLU A 104 13.25 2.73 -1.71
CA GLU A 104 13.94 2.77 -0.42
C GLU A 104 13.48 3.88 0.49
N PHE A 105 13.24 5.09 -0.07
CA PHE A 105 13.07 6.34 0.66
C PHE A 105 14.24 6.66 1.62
N THR A 106 14.14 7.75 2.31
CA THR A 106 15.14 8.20 3.30
C THR A 106 14.49 8.32 4.69
N GLY A 107 15.30 8.55 5.73
CA GLY A 107 14.79 8.74 7.09
C GLY A 107 14.71 7.48 7.94
N TRP A 108 15.28 6.36 7.49
CA TRP A 108 15.42 5.16 8.32
C TRP A 108 16.19 5.46 9.59
N SER A 109 15.72 4.92 10.72
CA SER A 109 16.43 5.04 12.00
C SER A 109 17.79 4.35 11.95
N GLU A 110 18.70 4.76 12.84
CA GLU A 110 20.05 4.18 12.92
C GLU A 110 19.99 2.65 13.04
N GLY A 111 20.78 1.99 12.22
CA GLY A 111 20.85 0.53 12.18
C GLY A 111 19.76 -0.16 11.36
N LYS A 112 18.73 0.56 10.91
CA LYS A 112 17.63 0.07 10.08
C LYS A 112 17.80 0.50 8.63
N GLY A 113 17.09 -0.17 7.72
CA GLY A 113 17.14 0.16 6.29
C GLY A 113 16.13 -0.67 5.50
N PRO A 114 15.86 -0.29 4.24
CA PRO A 114 14.80 -0.92 3.46
C PRO A 114 15.04 -2.42 3.23
N TRP A 115 16.26 -2.79 2.86
CA TRP A 115 16.62 -4.18 2.50
C TRP A 115 17.36 -4.90 3.64
N LYS A 116 17.14 -4.46 4.87
CA LYS A 116 17.76 -5.02 6.05
C LYS A 116 16.69 -5.35 7.08
N PRO A 117 16.27 -6.62 7.21
CA PRO A 117 15.31 -7.01 8.22
C PRO A 117 15.93 -6.84 9.62
N VAL A 118 15.27 -6.11 10.49
CA VAL A 118 15.68 -5.90 11.87
C VAL A 118 14.50 -6.16 12.79
N ARG A 119 14.63 -7.13 13.70
CA ARG A 119 13.62 -7.40 14.74
C ARG A 119 14.07 -6.77 16.08
N GLU A 120 13.19 -5.97 16.67
CA GLU A 120 13.36 -5.39 18.01
C GLU A 120 12.12 -5.73 18.84
N GLY A 121 12.22 -6.74 19.68
CA GLY A 121 11.05 -7.27 20.40
C GLY A 121 10.02 -7.85 19.42
N ASP A 122 8.81 -7.29 19.43
CA ASP A 122 7.71 -7.71 18.57
C ASP A 122 7.64 -6.92 17.25
N TRP A 123 8.56 -5.98 17.04
CA TRP A 123 8.62 -5.16 15.84
C TRP A 123 9.60 -5.69 14.82
N LEU A 124 9.16 -5.81 13.57
CA LEU A 124 9.99 -6.11 12.41
C LEU A 124 10.07 -4.88 11.50
N PHE A 125 11.30 -4.42 11.25
CA PHE A 125 11.60 -3.28 10.37
C PHE A 125 12.22 -3.77 9.07
N GLY A 126 11.72 -3.24 7.96
CA GLY A 126 12.21 -3.49 6.61
C GLY A 126 11.13 -3.17 5.57
N ARG A 127 11.52 -2.82 4.34
CA ARG A 127 10.57 -2.55 3.26
C ARG A 127 9.86 -3.84 2.85
N GLY A 128 8.52 -3.81 2.77
CA GLY A 128 7.72 -4.96 2.42
C GLY A 128 7.39 -5.89 3.62
N SER A 129 7.76 -5.52 4.87
CA SER A 129 7.43 -6.34 6.03
C SER A 129 5.93 -6.42 6.28
N VAL A 130 5.19 -5.34 6.04
CA VAL A 130 3.73 -5.23 6.22
C VAL A 130 3.00 -4.87 4.93
N ASP A 131 3.62 -4.16 4.04
CA ASP A 131 3.12 -3.75 2.75
C ASP A 131 3.94 -4.47 1.65
N ASP A 132 3.47 -5.60 1.09
CA ASP A 132 2.46 -6.54 1.62
C ASP A 132 3.05 -7.95 1.81
N GLY A 133 4.37 -8.01 2.09
CA GLY A 133 5.09 -9.29 2.15
C GLY A 133 4.49 -10.32 3.10
N TYR A 134 3.80 -9.91 4.18
CA TYR A 134 3.22 -10.83 5.15
C TYR A 134 1.89 -11.45 4.69
N GLY A 135 1.13 -10.76 3.81
CA GLY A 135 -0.25 -11.10 3.47
C GLY A 135 -0.41 -12.51 2.90
N GLY A 136 0.45 -12.88 1.96
CA GLY A 136 0.45 -14.23 1.39
C GLY A 136 0.69 -15.32 2.44
N TYR A 137 1.67 -15.13 3.33
CA TYR A 137 1.96 -16.07 4.43
C TYR A 137 0.78 -16.19 5.40
N ALA A 138 0.24 -15.06 5.85
CA ALA A 138 -0.87 -15.02 6.79
C ALA A 138 -2.12 -15.72 6.24
N GLY A 139 -2.44 -15.47 4.98
CA GLY A 139 -3.58 -16.13 4.30
C GLY A 139 -3.41 -17.66 4.24
N ILE A 140 -2.25 -18.15 3.85
CA ILE A 140 -1.95 -19.60 3.79
C ILE A 140 -1.99 -20.23 5.18
N ILE A 141 -1.36 -19.61 6.19
CA ILE A 141 -1.35 -20.12 7.57
C ILE A 141 -2.75 -20.17 8.14
N SER A 142 -3.61 -19.20 7.83
CA SER A 142 -5.00 -19.18 8.31
C SER A 142 -5.80 -20.40 7.83
N VAL A 143 -5.64 -20.80 6.56
CA VAL A 143 -6.29 -22.00 6.01
C VAL A 143 -5.69 -23.28 6.61
N LEU A 144 -4.37 -23.34 6.74
CA LEU A 144 -3.68 -24.46 7.36
C LEU A 144 -4.11 -24.67 8.82
N ALA A 145 -4.30 -23.58 9.58
CA ALA A 145 -4.75 -23.63 10.96
C ALA A 145 -6.15 -24.25 11.12
N LEU A 146 -7.06 -23.98 10.17
CA LEU A 146 -8.35 -24.65 10.11
C LEU A 146 -8.21 -26.15 9.83
N GLN A 147 -7.35 -26.53 8.89
CA GLN A 147 -7.08 -27.93 8.58
C GLN A 147 -6.48 -28.70 9.77
N GLN A 148 -5.58 -28.07 10.53
CA GLN A 148 -4.98 -28.67 11.72
C GLN A 148 -6.02 -29.04 12.80
N GLN A 149 -7.11 -28.30 12.87
CA GLN A 149 -8.21 -28.57 13.79
C GLN A 149 -9.33 -29.44 13.18
N GLY A 150 -9.17 -29.89 11.92
CA GLY A 150 -10.18 -30.65 11.23
C GLY A 150 -11.45 -29.84 10.94
N ILE A 151 -11.32 -28.51 10.85
CA ILE A 151 -12.45 -27.61 10.57
C ILE A 151 -12.62 -27.50 9.07
N PRO A 152 -13.80 -27.82 8.52
CA PRO A 152 -14.08 -27.63 7.11
C PRO A 152 -13.98 -26.16 6.72
N HIS A 153 -13.23 -25.84 5.67
CA HIS A 153 -13.14 -24.51 5.07
C HIS A 153 -13.70 -24.53 3.64
N PRO A 154 -14.14 -23.37 3.11
CA PRO A 154 -14.48 -23.23 1.69
C PRO A 154 -13.25 -23.39 0.80
N THR A 155 -13.46 -23.54 -0.50
CA THR A 155 -12.33 -23.44 -1.45
C THR A 155 -11.70 -22.06 -1.33
N CYS A 156 -10.38 -22.03 -1.04
CA CYS A 156 -9.61 -20.80 -0.91
C CYS A 156 -8.71 -20.64 -2.13
N ARG A 157 -8.73 -19.44 -2.70
CA ARG A 157 -7.88 -19.04 -3.83
C ARG A 157 -6.99 -17.90 -3.41
N PHE A 158 -5.82 -17.77 -4.02
CA PHE A 158 -4.87 -16.70 -3.72
C PHE A 158 -4.37 -16.12 -5.03
N ILE A 159 -4.46 -14.80 -5.16
CA ILE A 159 -3.77 -14.01 -6.18
C ILE A 159 -2.62 -13.30 -5.48
N ILE A 160 -1.40 -13.49 -5.98
CA ILE A 160 -0.23 -12.82 -5.47
C ILE A 160 0.50 -12.22 -6.65
N GLU A 161 0.40 -10.90 -6.81
CA GLU A 161 0.98 -10.16 -7.93
C GLU A 161 2.33 -9.53 -7.58
N THR A 162 3.00 -8.98 -8.59
CA THR A 162 4.30 -8.32 -8.47
C THR A 162 4.34 -6.97 -9.19
N CYS A 163 3.20 -6.25 -9.26
CA CYS A 163 3.16 -4.86 -9.76
C CYS A 163 2.05 -4.00 -9.13
N GLU A 164 1.63 -4.31 -7.90
CA GLU A 164 0.62 -3.55 -7.16
C GLU A 164 1.03 -2.10 -6.96
N GLU A 165 2.25 -1.89 -6.52
CA GLU A 165 2.84 -0.59 -6.21
C GLU A 165 3.03 0.33 -7.45
N SER A 166 2.82 -0.22 -8.63
CA SER A 166 2.69 0.50 -9.90
C SER A 166 1.23 0.78 -10.29
N GLY A 167 0.26 0.42 -9.41
CA GLY A 167 -1.18 0.52 -9.67
C GLY A 167 -1.76 -0.68 -10.41
N SER A 168 -1.16 -1.86 -10.27
CA SER A 168 -1.62 -3.14 -10.84
C SER A 168 -1.92 -3.11 -12.36
N PRO A 169 -1.09 -2.49 -13.21
CA PRO A 169 -1.40 -2.36 -14.64
C PRO A 169 -1.51 -3.71 -15.35
N ASP A 170 -0.84 -4.75 -14.85
CA ASP A 170 -0.78 -6.08 -15.43
C ASP A 170 -1.92 -6.99 -14.97
N LEU A 171 -2.47 -6.75 -13.77
CA LEU A 171 -3.49 -7.58 -13.14
C LEU A 171 -4.74 -7.80 -14.01
N PRO A 172 -5.30 -6.79 -14.71
CA PRO A 172 -6.46 -7.00 -15.58
C PRO A 172 -6.26 -8.05 -16.66
N ALA A 173 -5.03 -8.18 -17.21
CA ALA A 173 -4.73 -9.19 -18.21
C ALA A 173 -4.75 -10.60 -17.60
N TYR A 174 -4.20 -10.77 -16.41
CA TYR A 174 -4.23 -12.04 -15.67
C TYR A 174 -5.65 -12.42 -15.23
N LEU A 175 -6.46 -11.46 -14.76
CA LEU A 175 -7.86 -11.70 -14.41
C LEU A 175 -8.68 -12.20 -15.61
N ALA A 176 -8.37 -11.69 -16.81
CA ALA A 176 -9.02 -12.15 -18.04
C ALA A 176 -8.56 -13.55 -18.48
N GLU A 177 -7.24 -13.80 -18.44
CA GLU A 177 -6.64 -15.09 -18.86
C GLU A 177 -6.97 -16.23 -17.91
N CYS A 178 -6.90 -15.96 -16.59
CA CYS A 178 -7.06 -16.97 -15.53
C CYS A 178 -8.48 -17.02 -14.96
N LYS A 179 -9.46 -16.49 -15.66
CA LYS A 179 -10.84 -16.35 -15.16
C LYS A 179 -11.43 -17.64 -14.58
N ASP A 180 -11.16 -18.77 -15.23
CA ASP A 180 -11.69 -20.08 -14.80
C ASP A 180 -11.00 -20.56 -13.52
N ASP A 181 -9.74 -20.19 -13.30
CA ASP A 181 -8.98 -20.52 -12.09
C ASP A 181 -9.35 -19.62 -10.90
N LEU A 182 -9.90 -18.45 -11.16
CA LEU A 182 -10.31 -17.51 -10.12
C LEU A 182 -11.69 -17.83 -9.50
N GLY A 183 -12.51 -18.61 -10.18
CA GLY A 183 -13.84 -18.99 -9.70
C GLY A 183 -14.79 -17.80 -9.54
N THR A 184 -15.67 -17.90 -8.55
CA THR A 184 -16.62 -16.85 -8.21
C THR A 184 -16.64 -16.68 -6.69
N PRO A 185 -15.68 -15.94 -6.13
CA PRO A 185 -15.54 -15.81 -4.69
C PRO A 185 -16.75 -15.09 -4.06
N ASP A 186 -17.21 -15.63 -2.94
CA ASP A 186 -18.24 -15.01 -2.10
C ASP A 186 -17.62 -13.94 -1.18
N LEU A 187 -16.31 -14.07 -0.90
CA LEU A 187 -15.55 -13.15 -0.05
C LEU A 187 -14.17 -12.93 -0.65
N VAL A 188 -13.72 -11.68 -0.67
CA VAL A 188 -12.36 -11.29 -0.99
C VAL A 188 -11.69 -10.74 0.26
N ILE A 189 -10.52 -11.28 0.62
CA ILE A 189 -9.72 -10.85 1.76
C ILE A 189 -8.44 -10.22 1.22
N VAL A 190 -8.21 -8.95 1.58
CA VAL A 190 -7.01 -8.18 1.28
C VAL A 190 -6.39 -7.79 2.61
N LEU A 191 -5.14 -8.18 2.85
CA LEU A 191 -4.44 -7.88 4.11
C LEU A 191 -3.56 -6.63 4.02
N ASP A 192 -3.54 -6.00 2.87
CA ASP A 192 -2.82 -4.77 2.56
C ASP A 192 -3.63 -3.53 2.95
N SER A 193 -3.77 -3.31 4.25
CA SER A 193 -4.49 -2.15 4.79
C SER A 193 -3.90 -1.73 6.13
N GLY A 194 -3.94 -0.40 6.39
CA GLY A 194 -3.55 0.13 7.69
C GLY A 194 -4.49 -0.31 8.81
N MET A 195 -3.97 -0.33 10.03
CA MET A 195 -4.74 -0.62 11.25
C MET A 195 -4.65 0.56 12.23
N GLY A 196 -5.64 0.68 13.11
CA GLY A 196 -5.65 1.74 14.11
C GLY A 196 -4.71 1.44 15.30
N ASP A 197 -4.60 0.17 15.68
CA ASP A 197 -3.67 -0.32 16.71
C ASP A 197 -3.40 -1.82 16.50
N TYR A 198 -2.48 -2.39 17.29
CA TYR A 198 -2.13 -3.81 17.26
C TYR A 198 -2.92 -4.67 18.27
N GLU A 199 -3.88 -4.09 18.98
CA GLU A 199 -4.67 -4.76 20.02
C GLU A 199 -5.99 -5.30 19.51
N ARG A 200 -6.46 -4.78 18.35
CA ARG A 200 -7.80 -5.05 17.80
C ARG A 200 -7.72 -5.47 16.35
N LEU A 201 -8.68 -6.29 15.92
CA LEU A 201 -8.94 -6.51 14.51
C LEU A 201 -9.61 -5.27 13.92
N TRP A 202 -8.95 -4.61 13.00
CA TRP A 202 -9.48 -3.50 12.20
C TRP A 202 -9.92 -4.01 10.84
N ILE A 203 -11.10 -3.58 10.40
CA ILE A 203 -11.66 -3.92 9.09
C ILE A 203 -11.87 -2.62 8.33
N THR A 204 -11.21 -2.48 7.18
CA THR A 204 -11.43 -1.39 6.24
C THR A 204 -12.65 -1.67 5.40
N GLU A 205 -13.71 -0.88 5.56
CA GLU A 205 -14.98 -1.09 4.86
C GLU A 205 -15.05 -0.36 3.53
N SER A 206 -14.26 0.71 3.37
CA SER A 206 -14.21 1.51 2.15
C SER A 206 -12.90 2.26 2.01
N LEU A 207 -12.57 2.65 0.78
CA LEU A 207 -11.39 3.44 0.45
C LEU A 207 -11.79 4.73 -0.27
N ARG A 208 -11.00 5.79 -0.06
CA ARG A 208 -11.12 7.00 -0.88
C ARG A 208 -10.71 6.69 -2.32
N GLY A 209 -11.36 7.35 -3.28
CA GLY A 209 -10.88 7.39 -4.64
C GLY A 209 -9.58 8.21 -4.77
N LEU A 210 -8.79 7.91 -5.78
CA LEU A 210 -7.59 8.65 -6.15
C LEU A 210 -7.70 9.15 -7.58
N ILE A 211 -7.30 10.42 -7.80
CA ILE A 211 -7.04 10.97 -9.12
C ILE A 211 -5.67 11.67 -9.06
N GLY A 212 -4.81 11.33 -9.99
CA GLY A 212 -3.48 11.91 -10.11
C GLY A 212 -3.22 12.52 -11.47
N GLY A 213 -2.25 13.41 -11.55
CA GLY A 213 -1.85 14.01 -12.82
C GLY A 213 -0.71 15.01 -12.67
N THR A 214 -0.23 15.51 -13.78
CA THR A 214 0.83 16.54 -13.83
C THR A 214 0.26 17.86 -14.30
N LEU A 215 0.39 18.91 -13.48
CA LEU A 215 0.11 20.28 -13.86
C LEU A 215 1.37 20.88 -14.51
N SER A 216 1.31 21.16 -15.82
CA SER A 216 2.41 21.80 -16.54
C SER A 216 2.09 23.24 -16.89
N VAL A 217 3.00 24.15 -16.61
CA VAL A 217 2.91 25.58 -16.94
C VAL A 217 4.17 26.00 -17.69
N ALA A 218 4.05 26.29 -18.99
CA ALA A 218 5.14 26.80 -19.82
C ALA A 218 4.86 28.24 -20.22
N VAL A 219 5.87 29.12 -20.13
CA VAL A 219 5.74 30.56 -20.43
C VAL A 219 6.75 31.06 -21.46
N SER A 220 7.81 30.32 -21.73
CA SER A 220 8.81 30.69 -22.73
C SER A 220 9.50 29.47 -23.32
N ALA A 221 10.09 29.64 -24.50
CA ALA A 221 10.83 28.58 -25.19
C ALA A 221 12.23 28.35 -24.59
N GLU A 222 12.79 29.39 -23.95
CA GLU A 222 14.13 29.35 -23.34
C GLU A 222 14.19 30.20 -22.08
N GLY A 223 15.18 29.92 -21.23
CA GLY A 223 15.45 30.70 -20.03
C GLY A 223 15.96 32.10 -20.37
N VAL A 224 15.47 33.13 -19.66
CA VAL A 224 15.84 34.53 -19.87
C VAL A 224 16.37 35.12 -18.57
N HIS A 225 17.38 36.00 -18.67
CA HIS A 225 17.94 36.67 -17.51
C HIS A 225 16.86 37.46 -16.74
N SER A 226 16.74 37.22 -15.45
CA SER A 226 15.69 37.80 -14.62
C SER A 226 15.70 39.33 -14.59
N GLY A 227 16.88 39.95 -14.60
CA GLY A 227 17.00 41.40 -14.62
C GLY A 227 16.43 42.07 -15.89
N MET A 228 16.31 41.31 -16.98
CA MET A 228 15.72 41.80 -18.24
C MET A 228 14.22 41.46 -18.35
N ALA A 229 13.84 40.32 -17.86
CA ALA A 229 12.51 39.75 -18.15
C ALA A 229 11.51 39.91 -16.99
N SER A 230 11.97 40.11 -15.74
CA SER A 230 11.08 40.29 -14.59
C SER A 230 10.20 41.51 -14.77
N GLY A 231 8.88 41.31 -14.58
CA GLY A 231 7.87 42.35 -14.81
C GLY A 231 7.33 42.43 -16.24
N VAL A 232 8.08 41.88 -17.22
CA VAL A 232 7.66 41.78 -18.63
C VAL A 232 7.09 40.39 -18.92
N MET A 233 7.84 39.36 -18.57
CA MET A 233 7.39 37.97 -18.75
C MET A 233 6.57 37.49 -17.54
N PRO A 234 5.51 36.70 -17.77
CA PRO A 234 4.78 36.07 -16.68
C PRO A 234 5.66 35.03 -15.98
N SER A 235 5.44 34.82 -14.68
CA SER A 235 6.10 33.77 -13.92
C SER A 235 5.32 32.46 -14.02
N SER A 236 5.95 31.39 -14.50
CA SER A 236 5.36 30.04 -14.54
C SER A 236 4.95 29.59 -13.14
N PHE A 237 5.80 29.82 -12.13
CA PHE A 237 5.53 29.49 -10.74
C PHE A 237 4.31 30.23 -10.17
N ARG A 238 4.15 31.52 -10.50
CA ARG A 238 2.97 32.27 -10.08
C ARG A 238 1.69 31.73 -10.72
N ILE A 239 1.76 31.37 -12.02
CA ILE A 239 0.60 30.78 -12.71
C ILE A 239 0.26 29.42 -12.12
N ALA A 240 1.24 28.56 -11.83
CA ALA A 240 1.00 27.29 -11.18
C ALA A 240 0.28 27.47 -9.83
N ARG A 241 0.77 28.38 -8.96
CA ARG A 241 0.07 28.70 -7.69
C ARG A 241 -1.37 29.17 -7.91
N GLN A 242 -1.60 30.06 -8.88
CA GLN A 242 -2.95 30.56 -9.20
C GLN A 242 -3.89 29.46 -9.70
N LEU A 243 -3.37 28.44 -10.40
CA LEU A 243 -4.15 27.28 -10.83
C LEU A 243 -4.47 26.37 -9.64
N LEU A 244 -3.50 26.12 -8.78
CA LEU A 244 -3.71 25.36 -7.53
C LEU A 244 -4.73 26.04 -6.62
N SER A 245 -4.64 27.37 -6.43
CA SER A 245 -5.59 28.16 -5.63
C SER A 245 -7.05 28.13 -6.14
N ARG A 246 -7.28 27.65 -7.37
CA ARG A 246 -8.65 27.40 -7.87
C ARG A 246 -9.20 26.07 -7.37
N LEU A 247 -8.33 25.14 -7.02
CA LEU A 247 -8.69 23.82 -6.50
C LEU A 247 -8.75 23.81 -4.98
N GLU A 248 -7.82 24.51 -4.35
CA GLU A 248 -7.61 24.49 -2.91
C GLU A 248 -7.71 25.89 -2.33
N ASP A 249 -8.23 25.99 -1.14
CA ASP A 249 -8.18 27.22 -0.34
C ASP A 249 -6.81 27.34 0.34
N GLU A 250 -6.10 28.43 0.11
CA GLU A 250 -4.72 28.60 0.56
C GLU A 250 -4.58 28.71 2.08
N ASP A 251 -5.64 29.13 2.77
CA ASP A 251 -5.62 29.33 4.22
C ASP A 251 -6.02 28.05 4.99
N THR A 252 -6.92 27.25 4.42
CA THR A 252 -7.53 26.11 5.12
C THR A 252 -7.15 24.75 4.56
N GLY A 253 -6.60 24.69 3.35
CA GLY A 253 -6.32 23.44 2.63
C GLY A 253 -7.59 22.72 2.11
N ALA A 254 -8.76 23.33 2.26
CA ALA A 254 -10.02 22.74 1.79
C ALA A 254 -10.13 22.80 0.27
N LEU A 255 -10.53 21.68 -0.37
CA LEU A 255 -10.79 21.68 -1.81
C LEU A 255 -12.09 22.44 -2.13
N LYS A 256 -12.03 23.28 -3.17
CA LYS A 256 -13.14 24.17 -3.57
C LYS A 256 -14.20 23.52 -4.47
N PRO A 257 -13.86 22.55 -5.36
CA PRO A 257 -14.86 22.00 -6.27
C PRO A 257 -15.89 21.13 -5.53
N ASP A 258 -17.15 21.53 -5.54
CA ASP A 258 -18.27 20.85 -4.84
C ASP A 258 -18.39 19.35 -5.24
N TRP A 259 -18.10 19.04 -6.51
CA TRP A 259 -18.22 17.67 -7.03
C TRP A 259 -17.18 16.68 -6.49
N LEU A 260 -16.17 17.16 -5.76
CA LEU A 260 -15.19 16.31 -5.06
C LEU A 260 -15.69 15.92 -3.65
N HIS A 261 -16.65 16.63 -3.13
CA HIS A 261 -17.16 16.41 -1.78
C HIS A 261 -18.30 15.41 -1.77
N ILE A 262 -18.37 14.65 -0.68
CA ILE A 262 -19.53 13.83 -0.34
C ILE A 262 -20.22 14.41 0.89
N ASP A 263 -21.49 14.10 1.05
CA ASP A 263 -22.21 14.43 2.27
C ASP A 263 -21.75 13.53 3.42
N ILE A 264 -21.26 14.13 4.50
CA ILE A 264 -20.89 13.42 5.71
C ILE A 264 -22.17 13.19 6.53
N SER A 265 -22.69 11.97 6.50
CA SER A 265 -23.87 11.59 7.26
C SER A 265 -23.63 11.60 8.77
N ASP A 266 -24.71 11.66 9.54
CA ASP A 266 -24.63 11.52 11.00
C ASP A 266 -24.09 10.14 11.42
N GLU A 267 -24.31 9.09 10.63
CA GLU A 267 -23.78 7.76 10.84
C GLU A 267 -22.26 7.72 10.69
N LEU A 268 -21.73 8.26 9.57
CA LEU A 268 -20.28 8.38 9.36
C LEU A 268 -19.59 9.18 10.47
N ARG A 269 -20.25 10.25 10.93
CA ARG A 269 -19.72 11.05 12.03
C ARG A 269 -19.74 10.29 13.36
N ALA A 270 -20.77 9.48 13.61
CA ALA A 270 -20.86 8.63 14.79
C ALA A 270 -19.82 7.49 14.75
N ASP A 271 -19.55 6.90 13.57
CA ASP A 271 -18.51 5.89 13.38
C ASP A 271 -17.13 6.49 13.63
N SER A 272 -16.86 7.66 13.06
CA SER A 272 -15.62 8.39 13.32
C SER A 272 -15.44 8.70 14.81
N GLN A 273 -16.49 9.08 15.50
CA GLN A 273 -16.45 9.31 16.96
C GLN A 273 -16.09 8.01 17.71
N ARG A 274 -16.67 6.86 17.33
CA ARG A 274 -16.34 5.56 17.97
C ARG A 274 -14.86 5.20 17.77
N ILE A 275 -14.31 5.44 16.59
CA ILE A 275 -12.88 5.24 16.32
C ILE A 275 -12.03 6.18 17.17
N CYS A 276 -12.40 7.45 17.26
CA CYS A 276 -11.70 8.43 18.10
C CYS A 276 -11.76 8.09 19.59
N ASP A 277 -12.89 7.54 20.07
CA ASP A 277 -13.03 7.10 21.47
C ASP A 277 -12.09 5.93 21.81
N VAL A 278 -11.71 5.12 20.80
CA VAL A 278 -10.80 3.99 20.94
C VAL A 278 -9.34 4.42 20.83
N LEU A 279 -8.98 5.19 19.80
CA LEU A 279 -7.59 5.53 19.47
C LEU A 279 -7.13 6.81 20.19
N GLY A 280 -8.05 7.71 20.51
CA GLY A 280 -7.71 8.95 21.20
C GLY A 280 -6.69 9.78 20.45
N GLN A 281 -5.75 10.35 21.18
CA GLN A 281 -4.73 11.26 20.66
C GLN A 281 -3.72 10.56 19.73
N ALA A 282 -3.59 9.23 19.79
CA ALA A 282 -2.70 8.48 18.90
C ALA A 282 -3.00 8.73 17.39
N LEU A 283 -4.26 9.03 17.05
CA LEU A 283 -4.66 9.44 15.69
C LEU A 283 -3.82 10.60 15.12
N ILE A 284 -3.26 11.44 15.99
CA ILE A 284 -2.45 12.60 15.61
C ILE A 284 -1.00 12.40 15.99
N ASP A 285 -0.72 11.86 17.18
CA ASP A 285 0.62 11.73 17.75
C ASP A 285 1.52 10.75 16.99
N ASP A 286 0.93 9.81 16.25
CA ASP A 286 1.65 8.85 15.41
C ASP A 286 2.30 9.52 14.17
N PHE A 287 1.90 10.74 13.80
CA PHE A 287 2.55 11.48 12.73
C PHE A 287 3.82 12.17 13.25
N PRO A 288 4.95 12.11 12.50
CA PRO A 288 6.23 12.65 12.92
C PRO A 288 6.32 14.17 12.72
N PHE A 289 5.48 14.93 13.45
CA PHE A 289 5.52 16.40 13.39
C PHE A 289 6.86 16.94 13.92
N LEU A 290 7.34 18.00 13.30
CA LEU A 290 8.43 18.78 13.85
C LEU A 290 7.97 19.65 15.01
N ASP A 291 8.91 20.04 15.90
CA ASP A 291 8.62 20.94 17.01
C ASP A 291 7.92 22.24 16.54
N GLY A 292 6.78 22.56 17.12
CA GLY A 292 6.00 23.74 16.78
C GLY A 292 5.09 23.58 15.56
N VAL A 293 5.02 22.42 14.95
CA VAL A 293 4.02 22.09 13.93
C VAL A 293 2.84 21.39 14.60
N GLU A 294 1.64 21.86 14.30
CA GLU A 294 0.38 21.31 14.81
C GLU A 294 -0.40 20.64 13.68
N ALA A 295 -1.25 19.67 14.02
CA ALA A 295 -2.21 19.11 13.09
C ALA A 295 -3.18 20.18 12.57
N GLN A 296 -3.68 20.02 11.35
CA GLN A 296 -4.66 20.94 10.76
C GLN A 296 -5.96 21.07 11.58
N SER A 297 -6.30 20.05 12.36
CA SER A 297 -7.40 20.06 13.31
C SER A 297 -6.98 19.40 14.61
N THR A 298 -7.32 19.98 15.74
CA THR A 298 -7.20 19.38 17.07
C THR A 298 -8.46 18.62 17.47
N ASP A 299 -9.56 18.77 16.74
CA ASP A 299 -10.75 17.93 16.86
C ASP A 299 -10.49 16.61 16.14
N LEU A 300 -10.41 15.51 16.90
CA LEU A 300 -10.05 14.19 16.39
C LEU A 300 -11.05 13.67 15.37
N VAL A 301 -12.34 13.95 15.56
CA VAL A 301 -13.39 13.54 14.61
C VAL A 301 -13.22 14.27 13.28
N GLU A 302 -12.98 15.58 13.33
CA GLU A 302 -12.74 16.37 12.13
C GLU A 302 -11.44 15.96 11.43
N ALA A 303 -10.38 15.62 12.18
CA ALA A 303 -9.13 15.11 11.62
C ALA A 303 -9.34 13.77 10.91
N LEU A 304 -10.05 12.83 11.55
CA LEU A 304 -10.35 11.51 10.96
C LEU A 304 -11.27 11.63 9.74
N LEU A 305 -12.26 12.52 9.77
CA LEU A 305 -13.12 12.79 8.61
C LEU A 305 -12.33 13.43 7.46
N ALA A 306 -11.37 14.32 7.76
CA ALA A 306 -10.49 14.88 6.75
C ALA A 306 -9.58 13.82 6.13
N GLN A 307 -9.06 12.88 6.93
CA GLN A 307 -8.22 11.79 6.47
C GLN A 307 -8.99 10.80 5.58
N ASN A 308 -10.21 10.41 5.96
CA ASN A 308 -10.90 9.27 5.36
C ASN A 308 -12.01 9.66 4.37
N TRP A 309 -12.66 10.81 4.51
CA TRP A 309 -13.90 11.13 3.81
C TRP A 309 -13.86 12.44 3.03
N ARG A 310 -13.02 13.41 3.42
CA ARG A 310 -12.91 14.66 2.67
C ARG A 310 -11.85 14.58 1.59
N PRO A 311 -12.04 15.29 0.46
CA PRO A 311 -11.03 15.37 -0.57
C PRO A 311 -9.84 16.20 -0.07
N THR A 312 -8.63 15.78 -0.43
CA THR A 312 -7.38 16.48 -0.12
C THR A 312 -6.51 16.58 -1.37
N LEU A 313 -5.68 17.61 -1.46
CA LEU A 313 -4.68 17.76 -2.52
C LEU A 313 -3.29 17.51 -1.92
N SER A 314 -2.56 16.56 -2.52
CA SER A 314 -1.17 16.29 -2.16
C SER A 314 -0.27 16.53 -3.37
N ILE A 315 0.75 17.38 -3.22
CA ILE A 315 1.77 17.62 -4.24
C ILE A 315 2.96 16.72 -3.92
N THR A 316 3.13 15.66 -4.69
CA THR A 316 4.12 14.62 -4.44
C THR A 316 5.43 14.82 -5.20
N GLY A 317 5.48 15.82 -6.10
CA GLY A 317 6.69 16.13 -6.85
C GLY A 317 6.63 17.47 -7.56
N ALA A 318 7.78 18.04 -7.86
CA ALA A 318 7.91 19.27 -8.63
C ALA A 318 9.11 19.17 -9.60
N GLY A 319 8.86 19.40 -10.87
CA GLY A 319 9.88 19.53 -11.91
C GLY A 319 10.14 20.97 -12.30
N GLY A 320 11.17 21.21 -13.13
CA GLY A 320 11.51 22.54 -13.68
C GLY A 320 12.29 23.47 -12.73
N MET A 321 12.41 23.12 -11.45
CA MET A 321 13.23 23.87 -10.48
C MET A 321 14.61 23.21 -10.34
N PRO A 322 15.71 23.95 -10.52
CA PRO A 322 17.04 23.42 -10.26
C PRO A 322 17.28 23.28 -8.76
N ALA A 323 18.23 22.44 -8.39
CA ALA A 323 18.75 22.42 -7.03
C ALA A 323 19.27 23.82 -6.63
N LEU A 324 19.28 24.13 -5.33
CA LEU A 324 19.66 25.47 -4.83
C LEU A 324 21.06 25.89 -5.27
N GLU A 325 21.99 24.95 -5.34
CA GLU A 325 23.38 25.15 -5.77
C GLU A 325 23.51 25.50 -7.27
N GLN A 326 22.46 25.15 -8.03
CA GLN A 326 22.36 25.41 -9.48
C GLN A 326 21.39 26.57 -9.78
N ALA A 327 20.78 27.16 -8.75
CA ALA A 327 19.90 28.29 -8.91
C ALA A 327 20.66 29.53 -9.33
N GLY A 328 20.18 30.27 -10.33
CA GLY A 328 20.77 31.47 -10.87
C GLY A 328 19.72 32.52 -11.20
N ASN A 329 20.15 33.58 -11.85
CA ASN A 329 19.31 34.73 -12.21
C ASN A 329 18.52 34.52 -13.52
N VAL A 330 18.02 33.32 -13.76
CA VAL A 330 17.27 32.95 -14.97
C VAL A 330 15.81 32.70 -14.59
N LEU A 331 14.85 33.36 -15.28
CA LEU A 331 13.46 33.02 -15.18
C LEU A 331 13.21 31.63 -15.79
N ARG A 332 12.42 30.85 -15.09
CA ARG A 332 12.08 29.49 -15.52
C ARG A 332 11.11 29.49 -16.67
N THR A 333 11.34 28.62 -17.63
CA THR A 333 10.46 28.40 -18.80
C THR A 333 9.17 27.69 -18.41
N HIS A 334 9.28 26.80 -17.45
CA HIS A 334 8.20 25.96 -16.94
C HIS A 334 8.48 25.56 -15.47
#